data_e475aa8635bcbf8a8e53b77e2eba6cc0
#
_entry.id   e475aa8635bcbf8a8e53b77e2eba6cc0
#
_cell.length_a   1.000
_cell.length_b   1.000
_cell.length_c   1.000
_cell.angle_alpha   90.00
_cell.angle_beta   90.00
_cell.angle_gamma   90.00
#
_symmetry.space_group_name_H-M   'P 1'
#
loop_
_entity.id
_entity.type
_entity.pdbx_description
1 polymer ?
#
loop_
_entity_poly.entity_id
_entity_poly.type
_entity_poly.pdbx_seq_one_letter_code
_entity_poly.pdbx_strand_id
1 'polypeptide(L)'
;FLVGQAGWTASMELFYDPTDTAQEALIDRTVAGTPCQFVILPFGEDEVYDLDLGGASGGTFTLGDGSSIETTEIAYNATAAQIQTALNTAYEEDGIIVAVTVITFPTGVTANLTLDATSLTGATNPAVTLRDEIAEFVGTGVITSKSLSGATEDAIGMSISVQGNGELELNPA
;
A
#
# COMPACT_ATOMS: atom_id res chain seq x y z
N PHE A 1 41.55 1.47 0.44
CA PHE A 1 40.19 2.00 0.66
C PHE A 1 39.38 0.89 1.34
N LEU A 2 39.16 0.98 2.64
CA LEU A 2 38.16 0.18 3.29
C LEU A 2 36.81 0.81 2.91
N VAL A 3 36.07 0.12 2.05
CA VAL A 3 34.66 0.46 1.82
C VAL A 3 33.97 0.29 3.18
N GLY A 4 33.46 1.37 3.75
CA GLY A 4 32.71 1.30 4.99
C GLY A 4 31.54 0.32 4.84
N GLN A 5 31.34 -0.48 5.85
CA GLN A 5 30.20 -1.39 5.88
C GLN A 5 28.93 -0.55 5.76
N ALA A 6 28.15 -0.77 4.72
CA ALA A 6 26.87 -0.10 4.60
C ALA A 6 25.99 -0.54 5.78
N GLY A 7 25.43 0.43 6.46
CA GLY A 7 24.56 0.19 7.60
C GLY A 7 23.40 1.17 7.55
N TRP A 8 22.26 0.72 8.02
CA TRP A 8 21.05 1.54 8.14
C TRP A 8 20.51 1.46 9.56
N THR A 9 19.76 2.44 9.94
CA THR A 9 19.03 2.47 11.20
C THR A 9 17.58 2.84 10.94
N ALA A 10 16.68 2.23 11.67
CA ALA A 10 15.27 2.57 11.65
C ALA A 10 14.73 2.71 13.08
N SER A 11 13.73 3.56 13.26
CA SER A 11 12.94 3.63 14.48
C SER A 11 11.47 3.59 14.11
N MET A 12 10.68 2.89 14.92
CA MET A 12 9.24 2.81 14.77
C MET A 12 8.56 3.05 16.10
N GLU A 13 7.38 3.64 16.03
CA GLU A 13 6.50 3.80 17.18
C GLU A 13 5.21 3.03 16.93
N LEU A 14 4.80 2.22 17.88
CA LEU A 14 3.66 1.34 17.83
C LEU A 14 2.77 1.57 19.05
N PHE A 15 1.49 1.31 18.92
CA PHE A 15 0.65 1.10 20.09
C PHE A 15 0.87 -0.33 20.60
N TYR A 16 1.21 -0.47 21.88
CA TYR A 16 1.44 -1.78 22.48
C TYR A 16 0.13 -2.46 22.81
N ASP A 17 -0.09 -3.61 22.19
CA ASP A 17 -1.18 -4.53 22.50
C ASP A 17 -0.58 -5.82 23.08
N PRO A 18 -0.80 -6.12 24.38
CA PRO A 18 -0.25 -7.33 25.01
C PRO A 18 -0.90 -8.63 24.47
N THR A 19 -1.94 -8.55 23.66
CA THR A 19 -2.57 -9.71 23.02
C THR A 19 -2.09 -9.97 21.61
N ASP A 20 -1.30 -9.05 21.04
CA ASP A 20 -0.73 -9.17 19.69
C ASP A 20 0.53 -10.06 19.72
N THR A 21 0.39 -11.28 19.22
CA THR A 21 1.48 -12.26 19.15
C THR A 21 2.64 -11.83 18.25
N ALA A 22 2.41 -10.96 17.27
CA ALA A 22 3.48 -10.43 16.44
C ALA A 22 4.34 -9.43 17.21
N GLN A 23 3.73 -8.59 18.05
CA GLN A 23 4.45 -7.69 18.95
C GLN A 23 5.22 -8.47 20.05
N GLU A 24 4.64 -9.55 20.56
CA GLU A 24 5.34 -10.44 21.50
C GLU A 24 6.59 -11.05 20.86
N ALA A 25 6.47 -11.59 19.64
CA ALA A 25 7.61 -12.12 18.90
C ALA A 25 8.70 -11.07 18.62
N LEU A 26 8.30 -9.83 18.38
CA LEU A 26 9.22 -8.70 18.20
C LEU A 26 9.99 -8.38 19.51
N ILE A 27 9.30 -8.46 20.64
CA ILE A 27 9.89 -8.27 21.98
C ILE A 27 10.91 -9.38 22.28
N ASP A 28 10.57 -10.61 22.04
CA ASP A 28 11.44 -11.79 22.27
C ASP A 28 12.72 -11.70 21.42
N ARG A 29 12.63 -11.23 20.18
CA ARG A 29 13.79 -11.02 19.32
C ARG A 29 14.73 -9.93 19.83
N THR A 30 14.19 -8.89 20.48
CA THR A 30 15.00 -7.85 21.14
C THR A 30 15.86 -8.44 22.24
N VAL A 31 15.30 -9.32 23.07
CA VAL A 31 16.01 -9.97 24.18
C VAL A 31 17.06 -10.96 23.67
N ALA A 32 16.74 -11.68 22.60
CA ALA A 32 17.63 -12.69 22.04
C ALA A 32 18.77 -12.12 21.17
N GLY A 33 18.69 -10.85 20.74
CA GLY A 33 19.63 -10.26 19.79
C GLY A 33 19.65 -10.97 18.42
N THR A 34 18.54 -11.65 18.07
CA THR A 34 18.45 -12.45 16.85
C THR A 34 18.17 -11.53 15.66
N PRO A 35 18.94 -11.63 14.55
CA PRO A 35 18.64 -10.91 13.33
C PRO A 35 17.25 -11.28 12.78
N CYS A 36 16.54 -10.29 12.25
CA CYS A 36 15.29 -10.47 11.55
C CYS A 36 15.31 -9.68 10.24
N GLN A 37 14.50 -10.12 9.29
CA GLN A 37 14.27 -9.39 8.06
C GLN A 37 13.23 -8.30 8.34
N PHE A 38 13.50 -7.12 7.82
CA PHE A 38 12.58 -6.00 7.80
C PHE A 38 12.19 -5.69 6.37
N VAL A 39 10.90 -5.52 6.17
CA VAL A 39 10.33 -5.00 4.93
C VAL A 39 9.80 -3.60 5.27
N ILE A 40 10.29 -2.61 4.57
CA ILE A 40 9.88 -1.22 4.75
C ILE A 40 9.10 -0.81 3.51
N LEU A 41 7.84 -0.50 3.69
CA LEU A 41 6.94 0.00 2.66
C LEU A 41 6.83 1.52 2.82
N PRO A 42 7.59 2.32 2.05
CA PRO A 42 7.70 3.77 2.29
C PRO A 42 6.40 4.53 2.01
N PHE A 43 5.47 3.94 1.26
CA PHE A 43 4.21 4.57 0.84
C PHE A 43 2.97 3.87 1.41
N GLY A 44 3.13 2.88 2.30
CA GLY A 44 2.03 2.05 2.79
C GLY A 44 1.64 0.97 1.77
N GLU A 45 0.52 0.31 2.03
CA GLU A 45 -0.06 -0.72 1.15
C GLU A 45 -1.23 -0.13 0.35
N ASP A 46 -1.01 1.00 -0.32
CA ASP A 46 -2.02 1.58 -1.22
C ASP A 46 -2.11 0.73 -2.48
N GLU A 47 -3.30 0.27 -2.85
CA GLU A 47 -3.50 -0.39 -4.13
C GLU A 47 -3.50 0.64 -5.26
N VAL A 48 -2.59 0.49 -6.21
CA VAL A 48 -2.46 1.39 -7.37
C VAL A 48 -2.79 0.63 -8.64
N TYR A 49 -3.69 1.18 -9.44
CA TYR A 49 -4.11 0.59 -10.71
C TYR A 49 -3.84 1.52 -11.87
N ASP A 50 -3.44 0.95 -12.99
CA ASP A 50 -3.41 1.61 -14.29
C ASP A 50 -4.69 1.30 -15.06
N LEU A 51 -5.40 2.33 -15.52
CA LEU A 51 -6.58 2.23 -16.36
C LEU A 51 -6.22 2.55 -17.81
N ASP A 52 -6.37 1.60 -18.70
CA ASP A 52 -6.25 1.79 -20.14
C ASP A 52 -7.61 1.50 -20.81
N LEU A 53 -8.17 2.49 -21.46
CA LEU A 53 -9.42 2.33 -22.22
C LEU A 53 -9.20 1.88 -23.68
N GLY A 54 -7.96 1.47 -24.04
CA GLY A 54 -7.63 0.91 -25.34
C GLY A 54 -7.88 1.85 -26.51
N GLY A 55 -7.77 3.17 -26.30
CA GLY A 55 -8.04 4.16 -27.34
C GLY A 55 -9.52 4.27 -27.74
N ALA A 56 -10.44 4.00 -26.82
CA ALA A 56 -11.88 4.12 -27.02
C ALA A 56 -12.26 5.46 -27.67
N SER A 57 -13.18 5.42 -28.61
CA SER A 57 -13.69 6.59 -29.33
C SER A 57 -15.14 6.97 -28.96
N GLY A 58 -15.79 6.15 -28.13
CA GLY A 58 -17.16 6.37 -27.68
C GLY A 58 -17.60 5.33 -26.64
N GLY A 59 -18.83 5.48 -26.16
CA GLY A 59 -19.45 4.55 -25.22
C GLY A 59 -19.17 4.86 -23.76
N THR A 60 -19.42 3.88 -22.91
CA THR A 60 -19.27 3.94 -21.45
C THR A 60 -18.55 2.71 -20.93
N PHE A 61 -18.05 2.78 -19.72
CA PHE A 61 -17.47 1.66 -18.98
C PHE A 61 -17.88 1.73 -17.52
N THR A 62 -17.74 0.63 -16.78
CA THR A 62 -17.87 0.62 -15.33
C THR A 62 -16.60 0.06 -14.69
N LEU A 63 -16.38 0.43 -13.44
CA LEU A 63 -15.31 -0.05 -12.58
C LEU A 63 -15.95 -0.67 -11.33
N GLY A 64 -15.41 -1.79 -10.85
CA GLY A 64 -15.94 -2.46 -9.68
C GLY A 64 -15.05 -3.57 -9.18
N ASP A 65 -15.51 -4.32 -8.17
CA ASP A 65 -14.79 -5.46 -7.57
C ASP A 65 -15.09 -6.80 -8.27
N GLY A 66 -15.87 -6.75 -9.34
CA GLY A 66 -16.33 -7.95 -10.05
C GLY A 66 -17.41 -8.75 -9.32
N SER A 67 -17.94 -8.28 -8.19
CA SER A 67 -18.96 -8.98 -7.41
C SER A 67 -20.12 -8.11 -6.93
N SER A 68 -19.89 -7.16 -6.06
CA SER A 68 -20.94 -6.38 -5.38
C SER A 68 -20.79 -4.88 -5.50
N ILE A 69 -19.60 -4.40 -5.77
CA ILE A 69 -19.30 -2.99 -5.93
C ILE A 69 -19.13 -2.69 -7.41
N GLU A 70 -19.90 -1.72 -7.90
CA GLU A 70 -19.82 -1.27 -9.28
C GLU A 70 -20.17 0.20 -9.37
N THR A 71 -19.39 0.97 -10.12
CA THR A 71 -19.70 2.37 -10.41
C THR A 71 -20.94 2.47 -11.31
N THR A 72 -21.58 3.61 -11.32
CA THR A 72 -22.45 3.99 -12.44
C THR A 72 -21.63 4.05 -13.73
N GLU A 73 -22.31 4.03 -14.88
CA GLU A 73 -21.67 4.18 -16.19
C GLU A 73 -20.83 5.46 -16.27
N ILE A 74 -19.57 5.31 -16.67
CA ILE A 74 -18.59 6.37 -16.83
C ILE A 74 -18.34 6.56 -18.33
N ALA A 75 -18.43 7.78 -18.84
CA ALA A 75 -18.17 8.07 -20.25
C ALA A 75 -16.70 7.79 -20.61
N TYR A 76 -16.42 7.28 -21.82
CA TYR A 76 -15.05 7.01 -22.28
C TYR A 76 -14.09 8.21 -22.19
N ASN A 77 -14.61 9.44 -22.25
CA ASN A 77 -13.87 10.68 -22.17
C ASN A 77 -14.03 11.40 -20.82
N ALA A 78 -14.45 10.67 -19.79
CA ALA A 78 -14.58 11.22 -18.45
C ALA A 78 -13.24 11.76 -17.95
N THR A 79 -13.30 12.85 -17.21
CA THR A 79 -12.14 13.40 -16.54
C THR A 79 -11.76 12.56 -15.32
N ALA A 80 -10.50 12.66 -14.87
CA ALA A 80 -10.04 12.00 -13.65
C ALA A 80 -10.95 12.29 -12.45
N ALA A 81 -11.41 13.53 -12.28
CA ALA A 81 -12.31 13.92 -11.21
C ALA A 81 -13.71 13.24 -11.30
N GLN A 82 -14.21 12.99 -12.50
CA GLN A 82 -15.48 12.27 -12.69
C GLN A 82 -15.32 10.79 -12.35
N ILE A 83 -14.20 10.16 -12.77
CA ILE A 83 -13.87 8.78 -12.43
C ILE A 83 -13.70 8.64 -10.91
N GLN A 84 -12.97 9.56 -10.27
CA GLN A 84 -12.78 9.58 -8.83
C GLN A 84 -14.11 9.70 -8.07
N THR A 85 -14.99 10.58 -8.51
CA THR A 85 -16.32 10.74 -7.89
C THR A 85 -17.15 9.45 -8.02
N ALA A 86 -17.11 8.79 -9.17
CA ALA A 86 -17.84 7.54 -9.38
C ALA A 86 -17.30 6.42 -8.47
N LEU A 87 -15.97 6.30 -8.36
CA LEU A 87 -15.32 5.33 -7.48
C LEU A 87 -15.60 5.61 -5.99
N ASN A 88 -15.43 6.86 -5.53
CA ASN A 88 -15.74 7.24 -4.15
C ASN A 88 -17.18 6.90 -3.78
N THR A 89 -18.11 7.10 -4.72
CA THR A 89 -19.52 6.76 -4.50
C THR A 89 -19.75 5.25 -4.43
N ALA A 90 -19.12 4.47 -5.30
CA ALA A 90 -19.32 3.03 -5.37
C ALA A 90 -18.68 2.30 -4.19
N TYR A 91 -17.48 2.70 -3.80
CA TYR A 91 -16.73 2.10 -2.69
C TYR A 91 -17.07 2.72 -1.31
N GLU A 92 -17.91 3.76 -1.28
CA GLU A 92 -18.21 4.52 -0.05
C GLU A 92 -16.93 5.04 0.65
N GLU A 93 -15.92 5.44 -0.16
CA GLU A 93 -14.58 5.78 0.30
C GLU A 93 -14.15 7.14 -0.29
N ASP A 94 -13.81 8.11 0.57
CA ASP A 94 -13.42 9.47 0.13
C ASP A 94 -11.93 9.62 -0.20
N GLY A 95 -11.13 8.60 0.11
CA GLY A 95 -9.67 8.63 -0.02
C GLY A 95 -9.13 8.19 -1.38
N ILE A 96 -9.98 7.75 -2.32
CA ILE A 96 -9.53 7.30 -3.65
C ILE A 96 -9.05 8.51 -4.45
N ILE A 97 -7.86 8.38 -5.06
CA ILE A 97 -7.26 9.42 -5.90
C ILE A 97 -7.16 8.92 -7.34
N VAL A 98 -7.62 9.72 -8.28
CA VAL A 98 -7.46 9.44 -9.71
C VAL A 98 -6.63 10.54 -10.36
N ALA A 99 -5.48 10.17 -10.91
CA ALA A 99 -4.58 11.07 -11.61
C ALA A 99 -4.34 10.57 -13.04
N VAL A 100 -4.98 11.22 -14.01
CA VAL A 100 -4.98 10.83 -15.44
C VAL A 100 -5.57 9.43 -15.62
N THR A 101 -4.74 8.40 -15.66
CA THR A 101 -5.11 6.98 -15.84
C THR A 101 -4.69 6.13 -14.62
N VAL A 102 -4.17 6.73 -13.58
CA VAL A 102 -3.72 6.04 -12.36
C VAL A 102 -4.77 6.21 -11.28
N ILE A 103 -5.20 5.10 -10.70
CA ILE A 103 -6.19 5.04 -9.62
C ILE A 103 -5.48 4.52 -8.39
N THR A 104 -5.49 5.28 -7.31
CA THR A 104 -4.87 4.90 -6.03
C THR A 104 -5.95 4.77 -4.97
N PHE A 105 -6.04 3.60 -4.36
CA PHE A 105 -6.91 3.34 -3.21
C PHE A 105 -6.11 3.56 -1.92
N PRO A 106 -6.74 4.15 -0.89
CA PRO A 106 -6.04 4.39 0.37
C PRO A 106 -5.72 3.08 1.10
N THR A 107 -4.70 3.14 1.93
CA THR A 107 -4.26 2.01 2.78
C THR A 107 -5.43 1.38 3.55
N GLY A 108 -5.53 0.06 3.47
CA GLY A 108 -6.57 -0.73 4.14
C GLY A 108 -7.83 -0.96 3.30
N VAL A 109 -7.91 -0.40 2.11
CA VAL A 109 -8.98 -0.69 1.13
C VAL A 109 -8.47 -1.72 0.13
N THR A 110 -9.06 -2.90 0.09
CA THR A 110 -8.80 -3.91 -0.93
C THR A 110 -9.85 -3.76 -2.04
N ALA A 111 -9.44 -3.18 -3.14
CA ALA A 111 -10.37 -2.81 -4.22
C ALA A 111 -10.68 -3.96 -5.17
N ASN A 112 -9.71 -4.85 -5.44
CA ASN A 112 -9.81 -5.89 -6.49
C ASN A 112 -10.39 -5.33 -7.80
N LEU A 113 -9.90 -4.16 -8.22
CA LEU A 113 -10.53 -3.36 -9.26
C LEU A 113 -10.60 -4.11 -10.59
N THR A 114 -11.79 -4.17 -11.16
CA THR A 114 -12.10 -4.75 -12.48
C THR A 114 -12.73 -3.72 -13.39
N LEU A 115 -12.61 -3.92 -14.69
CA LEU A 115 -13.16 -3.07 -15.74
C LEU A 115 -14.20 -3.82 -16.56
N ASP A 116 -15.43 -3.33 -16.61
CA ASP A 116 -16.38 -3.71 -17.68
C ASP A 116 -16.33 -2.67 -18.81
N ALA A 117 -15.80 -3.07 -19.92
CA ALA A 117 -15.60 -2.28 -21.12
C ALA A 117 -16.54 -2.69 -22.27
N THR A 118 -17.57 -3.50 -22.00
CA THR A 118 -18.46 -4.07 -23.04
C THR A 118 -19.22 -3.01 -23.82
N SER A 119 -19.47 -1.84 -23.22
CA SER A 119 -20.15 -0.71 -23.83
C SER A 119 -19.21 0.31 -24.49
N LEU A 120 -17.88 0.07 -24.47
CA LEU A 120 -16.94 0.93 -25.19
C LEU A 120 -16.97 0.69 -26.69
N THR A 121 -16.76 1.77 -27.44
CA THR A 121 -16.69 1.74 -28.90
C THR A 121 -15.30 2.10 -29.36
N GLY A 122 -14.74 1.31 -30.30
CA GLY A 122 -13.40 1.55 -30.87
C GLY A 122 -12.24 1.22 -29.95
N ALA A 123 -12.50 0.67 -28.77
CA ALA A 123 -11.48 0.22 -27.83
C ALA A 123 -10.72 -1.02 -28.36
N THR A 124 -9.43 -1.07 -28.09
CA THR A 124 -8.57 -2.21 -28.38
C THR A 124 -7.91 -2.67 -27.09
N ASN A 125 -8.28 -3.86 -26.60
CA ASN A 125 -7.76 -4.44 -25.37
C ASN A 125 -7.81 -3.48 -24.14
N PRO A 126 -8.98 -2.90 -23.83
CA PRO A 126 -9.10 -2.09 -22.63
C PRO A 126 -8.84 -2.95 -21.39
N ALA A 127 -8.14 -2.40 -20.41
CA ALA A 127 -7.77 -3.12 -19.19
C ALA A 127 -7.65 -2.19 -17.99
N VAL A 128 -7.87 -2.73 -16.81
CA VAL A 128 -7.38 -2.18 -15.56
C VAL A 128 -6.36 -3.17 -15.00
N THR A 129 -5.19 -2.68 -14.61
CA THR A 129 -4.08 -3.53 -14.18
C THR A 129 -3.58 -3.04 -12.84
N LEU A 130 -3.50 -3.94 -11.85
CA LEU A 130 -2.85 -3.63 -10.59
C LEU A 130 -1.38 -3.35 -10.88
N ARG A 131 -0.95 -2.16 -10.46
CA ARG A 131 0.45 -1.76 -10.53
C ARG A 131 1.14 -2.32 -9.30
N ASP A 132 1.88 -3.39 -9.48
CA ASP A 132 2.67 -4.03 -8.43
C ASP A 132 4.00 -3.26 -8.22
N GLU A 133 3.90 -1.96 -7.99
CA GLU A 133 5.05 -1.07 -7.77
C GLU A 133 5.12 -0.59 -6.31
N ILE A 134 4.96 -1.49 -5.36
CA ILE A 134 5.38 -1.19 -4.01
C ILE A 134 6.89 -1.41 -3.97
N ALA A 135 7.64 -0.31 -4.09
CA ALA A 135 9.07 -0.37 -3.85
C ALA A 135 9.29 -0.76 -2.39
N GLU A 136 9.63 -2.00 -2.17
CA GLU A 136 9.97 -2.52 -0.86
C GLU A 136 11.46 -2.29 -0.60
N PHE A 137 11.79 -1.76 0.57
CA PHE A 137 13.15 -1.85 1.06
C PHE A 137 13.26 -3.07 1.97
N VAL A 138 14.06 -4.03 1.58
CA VAL A 138 14.29 -5.24 2.34
C VAL A 138 15.67 -5.19 2.97
N GLY A 139 15.75 -5.44 4.26
CA GLY A 139 17.02 -5.47 4.97
C GLY A 139 16.99 -6.41 6.15
N THR A 140 18.17 -6.85 6.55
CA THR A 140 18.35 -7.63 7.78
C THR A 140 18.89 -6.73 8.88
N GLY A 141 18.35 -6.83 10.07
CA GLY A 141 18.78 -6.01 11.20
C GLY A 141 18.51 -6.67 12.54
N VAL A 142 19.03 -6.05 13.57
CA VAL A 142 18.84 -6.44 14.98
C VAL A 142 18.13 -5.33 15.70
N ILE A 143 17.15 -5.67 16.52
CA ILE A 143 16.50 -4.70 17.40
C ILE A 143 17.47 -4.38 18.54
N THR A 144 17.86 -3.11 18.63
CA THR A 144 18.88 -2.66 19.59
C THR A 144 18.29 -2.04 20.84
N SER A 145 17.09 -1.50 20.76
CA SER A 145 16.41 -0.96 21.93
C SER A 145 14.89 -1.05 21.80
N LYS A 146 14.24 -1.14 22.93
CA LYS A 146 12.80 -1.07 23.11
C LYS A 146 12.48 -0.22 24.33
N SER A 147 11.55 0.71 24.20
CA SER A 147 10.99 1.45 25.33
C SER A 147 9.48 1.43 25.28
N LEU A 148 8.85 1.34 26.44
CA LEU A 148 7.41 1.46 26.61
C LEU A 148 7.15 2.80 27.31
N SER A 149 6.22 3.57 26.78
CA SER A 149 5.78 4.85 27.36
C SER A 149 4.26 4.89 27.38
N GLY A 150 3.69 5.28 28.52
CA GLY A 150 2.25 5.47 28.65
C GLY A 150 1.88 5.99 30.04
N ALA A 151 0.78 6.73 30.12
CA ALA A 151 0.12 7.09 31.35
C ALA A 151 -0.98 6.07 31.65
N THR A 152 -1.37 5.93 32.90
CA THR A 152 -2.21 4.87 33.45
C THR A 152 -3.63 4.73 32.89
N GLU A 153 -4.05 5.57 31.95
CA GLU A 153 -5.40 5.53 31.31
C GLU A 153 -5.36 5.66 29.78
N ASP A 154 -4.16 5.82 29.18
CA ASP A 154 -3.99 5.95 27.73
C ASP A 154 -3.31 4.71 27.13
N ALA A 155 -3.40 4.58 25.80
CA ALA A 155 -2.72 3.54 25.06
C ALA A 155 -1.22 3.57 25.31
N ILE A 156 -0.62 2.43 25.63
CA ILE A 156 0.81 2.29 25.84
C ILE A 156 1.52 2.39 24.50
N GLY A 157 2.39 3.38 24.35
CA GLY A 157 3.29 3.49 23.20
C GLY A 157 4.50 2.58 23.35
N MET A 158 4.92 1.93 22.28
CA MET A 158 6.16 1.17 22.20
C MET A 158 7.06 1.79 21.13
N SER A 159 8.26 2.18 21.51
CA SER A 159 9.28 2.65 20.57
C SER A 159 10.36 1.59 20.41
N ILE A 160 10.73 1.30 19.17
CA ILE A 160 11.72 0.28 18.80
C ILE A 160 12.78 0.92 17.94
N SER A 161 14.05 0.62 18.21
CA SER A 161 15.18 0.98 17.35
C SER A 161 15.81 -0.26 16.74
N VAL A 162 16.12 -0.18 15.47
CA VAL A 162 16.73 -1.24 14.68
C VAL A 162 18.07 -0.79 14.14
N GLN A 163 19.07 -1.64 14.25
CA GLN A 163 20.36 -1.49 13.58
C GLN A 163 20.44 -2.48 12.44
N GLY A 164 20.52 -1.99 11.22
CA GLY A 164 20.70 -2.81 10.03
C GLY A 164 22.07 -3.46 9.96
N ASN A 165 22.09 -4.65 9.39
CA ASN A 165 23.31 -5.42 9.11
C ASN A 165 23.39 -5.63 7.59
N GLY A 166 24.24 -4.84 6.93
CA GLY A 166 24.36 -4.81 5.48
C GLY A 166 23.56 -3.67 4.82
N GLU A 167 23.32 -3.79 3.53
CA GLU A 167 22.56 -2.81 2.74
C GLU A 167 21.06 -3.03 2.85
N LEU A 168 20.30 -1.96 2.69
CA LEU A 168 18.89 -2.03 2.32
C LEU A 168 18.81 -2.29 0.82
N GLU A 169 18.23 -3.38 0.43
CA GLU A 169 17.98 -3.70 -0.96
C GLU A 169 16.63 -3.14 -1.37
N LEU A 170 16.62 -2.38 -2.48
CA LEU A 170 15.36 -2.03 -3.14
C LEU A 170 14.91 -3.25 -3.91
N ASN A 171 13.81 -3.84 -3.51
CA ASN A 171 13.14 -4.88 -4.28
C ASN A 171 12.12 -4.17 -5.18
N PRO A 172 12.42 -3.96 -6.46
CA PRO A 172 11.43 -3.45 -7.40
C PRO A 172 10.40 -4.55 -7.58
N ALA A 173 9.13 -4.20 -7.45
CA ALA A 173 8.03 -5.09 -7.74
C ALA A 173 8.03 -5.52 -9.21
#